data_6d5178502626e903c47fa5af6f1e008f
#
_entry.id   6d5178502626e903c47fa5af6f1e008f
#
_cell.length_a   1.000
_cell.length_b   1.000
_cell.length_c   1.000
_cell.angle_alpha   90.00
_cell.angle_beta   90.00
_cell.angle_gamma   90.00
#
_symmetry.space_group_name_H-M   'P 1'
#
loop_
_entity.id
_entity.type
_entity.pdbx_description
1 polymer ?
#
loop_
_entity_poly.entity_id
_entity_poly.type
_entity_poly.pdbx_seq_one_letter_code
_entity_poly.pdbx_strand_id
1 'polypeptide(L)'
;MSQSNQGKITALYCRLSQDDGLDGESNSIQNQKRILEQYAIDHRFPNIQFYVDDGYTGASFNRPDFQRMMSDMEDGKIGIIITKDLSRLGRNQLHTGLYIEERFPQFGVRYIAINDNVDTENAESNDLMPFKNLFNEWFVRDTSRKIRAVQRAKAQRGERLGTRAPYGYKKDENAKGKLVVDEEAAAVVRRIFALCAAGRGPSQIAKQLRAENVLCPAVYTYRKLGSGHTCLDLSQPYNWSDSTIANILENETYLGNTVNMKFTTKSYKDKRYMQHPREECLVFEGTHPALITREVWDIVQRVRQNRKRPTKMEELNKYSGLVICADCGSIMYQCRATNFRRDQ
;
A
#
# COMPACT_ATOMS: atom_id res chain seq x y z
N MET A 1 -39.82 9.61 23.87
CA MET A 1 -39.44 8.30 23.27
C MET A 1 -40.67 7.74 22.58
N SER A 2 -40.63 7.67 21.25
CA SER A 2 -41.75 7.09 20.50
C SER A 2 -41.81 5.58 20.78
N GLN A 3 -42.99 5.05 21.00
CA GLN A 3 -43.27 3.63 21.34
C GLN A 3 -42.75 2.61 20.31
N SER A 4 -42.21 3.05 19.18
CA SER A 4 -41.77 2.19 18.07
C SER A 4 -40.40 1.53 18.28
N ASN A 5 -39.62 1.92 19.28
CA ASN A 5 -38.23 1.44 19.48
C ASN A 5 -38.03 0.44 20.64
N GLN A 6 -39.12 0.03 21.34
CA GLN A 6 -39.02 -1.00 22.37
C GLN A 6 -38.70 -2.35 21.74
N GLY A 7 -37.49 -2.88 22.02
CA GLY A 7 -36.98 -4.16 21.52
C GLY A 7 -35.95 -4.09 20.39
N LYS A 8 -35.79 -2.92 19.76
CA LYS A 8 -34.77 -2.74 18.72
C LYS A 8 -33.35 -2.53 19.29
N ILE A 9 -32.34 -2.85 18.47
CA ILE A 9 -30.94 -2.72 18.81
C ILE A 9 -30.52 -1.27 18.78
N THR A 10 -29.69 -0.84 19.75
CA THR A 10 -28.90 0.36 19.72
C THR A 10 -27.50 -0.01 19.22
N ALA A 11 -27.19 0.32 17.97
CA ALA A 11 -25.93 0.00 17.32
C ALA A 11 -24.85 1.05 17.68
N LEU A 12 -23.79 0.61 18.33
CA LEU A 12 -22.61 1.42 18.65
C LEU A 12 -21.51 1.17 17.61
N TYR A 13 -21.33 2.09 16.68
CA TYR A 13 -20.40 1.89 15.59
C TYR A 13 -19.04 2.57 15.86
N CYS A 14 -17.97 1.75 15.85
CA CYS A 14 -16.58 2.16 16.03
C CYS A 14 -15.77 1.92 14.76
N ARG A 15 -14.88 2.86 14.42
CA ARG A 15 -13.97 2.71 13.29
C ARG A 15 -12.61 3.36 13.52
N LEU A 16 -11.55 2.67 13.12
CA LEU A 16 -10.18 3.21 13.09
C LEU A 16 -9.51 2.89 11.76
N SER A 17 -8.57 3.76 11.35
CA SER A 17 -7.78 3.61 10.12
C SER A 17 -6.50 2.81 10.40
N GLN A 18 -5.95 2.11 9.41
CA GLN A 18 -4.80 1.19 9.50
C GLN A 18 -3.47 1.79 10.02
N ASP A 19 -3.38 3.10 10.24
CA ASP A 19 -2.10 3.77 10.57
C ASP A 19 -1.63 3.58 12.03
N ASP A 20 -2.45 2.97 12.89
CA ASP A 20 -2.13 2.77 14.33
C ASP A 20 -1.90 1.27 14.65
N GLY A 21 -1.19 0.55 13.79
CA GLY A 21 -0.96 -0.89 13.90
C GLY A 21 -0.16 -1.29 15.14
N LEU A 22 -0.87 -1.86 16.12
CA LEU A 22 -0.34 -2.73 17.17
C LEU A 22 -1.24 -3.97 17.25
N ASP A 23 -0.67 -5.13 17.54
CA ASP A 23 -1.39 -6.38 17.69
C ASP A 23 -2.47 -6.28 18.81
N GLY A 24 -3.73 -6.47 18.42
CA GLY A 24 -4.90 -6.36 19.28
C GLY A 24 -5.83 -5.20 18.94
N GLU A 25 -7.00 -5.11 19.60
CA GLU A 25 -7.87 -3.93 19.49
C GLU A 25 -7.11 -2.67 19.90
N SER A 26 -7.06 -1.68 19.01
CA SER A 26 -6.32 -0.45 19.28
C SER A 26 -6.89 0.28 20.50
N ASN A 27 -6.03 0.91 21.28
CA ASN A 27 -6.42 1.76 22.42
C ASN A 27 -7.49 2.80 22.03
N SER A 28 -7.50 3.22 20.77
CA SER A 28 -8.47 4.14 20.22
C SER A 28 -9.85 3.52 20.03
N ILE A 29 -9.97 2.26 19.62
CA ILE A 29 -11.24 1.53 19.52
C ILE A 29 -11.81 1.29 20.91
N GLN A 30 -11.00 0.85 21.87
CA GLN A 30 -11.45 0.65 23.27
C GLN A 30 -11.97 1.96 23.88
N ASN A 31 -11.29 3.07 23.61
CA ASN A 31 -11.75 4.38 24.07
C ASN A 31 -13.08 4.80 23.39
N GLN A 32 -13.25 4.51 22.09
CA GLN A 32 -14.51 4.76 21.40
C GLN A 32 -15.63 3.92 22.01
N LYS A 33 -15.42 2.60 22.21
CA LYS A 33 -16.40 1.71 22.83
C LYS A 33 -16.87 2.26 24.19
N ARG A 34 -15.92 2.62 25.07
CA ARG A 34 -16.22 3.18 26.40
C ARG A 34 -17.06 4.47 26.33
N ILE A 35 -16.73 5.39 25.43
CA ILE A 35 -17.49 6.63 25.25
C ILE A 35 -18.90 6.36 24.76
N LEU A 36 -19.07 5.49 23.76
CA LEU A 36 -20.36 5.16 23.18
C LEU A 36 -21.25 4.41 24.17
N GLU A 37 -20.68 3.45 24.89
CA GLU A 37 -21.40 2.66 25.92
C GLU A 37 -21.85 3.56 27.04
N GLN A 38 -20.97 4.43 27.59
CA GLN A 38 -21.36 5.36 28.65
C GLN A 38 -22.47 6.28 28.18
N TYR A 39 -22.39 6.85 26.98
CA TYR A 39 -23.46 7.66 26.41
C TYR A 39 -24.79 6.93 26.29
N ALA A 40 -24.76 5.68 25.82
CA ALA A 40 -25.96 4.85 25.69
C ALA A 40 -26.61 4.53 27.06
N ILE A 41 -25.79 4.26 28.07
CA ILE A 41 -26.24 4.02 29.43
C ILE A 41 -26.88 5.31 30.03
N ASP A 42 -26.18 6.46 29.91
CA ASP A 42 -26.64 7.74 30.44
C ASP A 42 -27.98 8.17 29.83
N HIS A 43 -28.21 7.84 28.56
CA HIS A 43 -29.45 8.13 27.84
C HIS A 43 -30.49 6.98 27.92
N ARG A 44 -30.18 5.90 28.65
CA ARG A 44 -31.05 4.72 28.82
C ARG A 44 -31.49 4.08 27.51
N PHE A 45 -30.57 4.00 26.52
CA PHE A 45 -30.87 3.29 25.29
C PHE A 45 -30.80 1.77 25.50
N PRO A 46 -31.80 1.00 25.02
CA PRO A 46 -31.87 -0.44 25.24
C PRO A 46 -31.01 -1.23 24.21
N ASN A 47 -30.75 -2.51 24.52
CA ASN A 47 -30.21 -3.51 23.57
C ASN A 47 -28.93 -3.04 22.84
N ILE A 48 -27.92 -2.68 23.60
CA ILE A 48 -26.62 -2.17 23.06
C ILE A 48 -25.90 -3.31 22.35
N GLN A 49 -25.48 -3.06 21.08
CA GLN A 49 -24.65 -3.95 20.27
C GLN A 49 -23.54 -3.16 19.57
N PHE A 50 -22.29 -3.69 19.63
CA PHE A 50 -21.15 -3.11 18.96
C PHE A 50 -20.97 -3.61 17.53
N TYR A 51 -20.60 -2.68 16.64
CA TYR A 51 -20.14 -2.92 15.28
C TYR A 51 -18.78 -2.23 15.14
N VAL A 52 -17.73 -2.98 14.78
CA VAL A 52 -16.35 -2.50 14.87
C VAL A 52 -15.58 -2.81 13.61
N ASP A 53 -15.15 -1.76 12.89
CA ASP A 53 -14.25 -1.84 11.74
C ASP A 53 -12.90 -1.26 12.12
N ASP A 54 -12.01 -2.10 12.68
CA ASP A 54 -10.62 -1.71 12.96
C ASP A 54 -9.75 -1.93 11.72
N GLY A 55 -8.88 -0.95 11.39
CA GLY A 55 -8.05 -1.00 10.21
C GLY A 55 -8.71 -0.56 8.88
N TYR A 56 -9.94 -0.05 8.91
CA TYR A 56 -10.67 0.36 7.71
C TYR A 56 -10.72 1.87 7.52
N THR A 57 -10.49 2.33 6.26
CA THR A 57 -10.55 3.75 5.92
C THR A 57 -11.99 4.30 5.91
N GLY A 58 -12.15 5.55 6.35
CA GLY A 58 -13.45 6.27 6.26
C GLY A 58 -13.84 6.71 4.84
N ALA A 59 -12.99 6.54 3.85
CA ALA A 59 -13.27 6.94 2.48
C ALA A 59 -14.13 5.93 1.69
N SER A 60 -14.21 4.67 2.17
CA SER A 60 -15.00 3.60 1.57
C SER A 60 -16.02 3.08 2.59
N PHE A 61 -17.18 2.64 2.11
CA PHE A 61 -18.22 1.98 2.91
C PHE A 61 -18.20 0.45 2.76
N ASN A 62 -17.24 -0.10 2.03
CA ASN A 62 -17.01 -1.54 1.93
C ASN A 62 -16.24 -2.05 3.15
N ARG A 63 -16.93 -2.14 4.29
CA ARG A 63 -16.41 -2.51 5.61
C ARG A 63 -17.32 -3.61 6.20
N PRO A 64 -16.77 -4.72 6.73
CA PRO A 64 -17.55 -5.87 7.13
C PRO A 64 -18.65 -5.55 8.17
N ASP A 65 -18.28 -4.89 9.27
CA ASP A 65 -19.24 -4.59 10.33
C ASP A 65 -20.19 -3.44 9.97
N PHE A 66 -19.76 -2.50 9.13
CA PHE A 66 -20.67 -1.52 8.56
C PHE A 66 -21.73 -2.19 7.67
N GLN A 67 -21.36 -3.14 6.82
CA GLN A 67 -22.29 -3.88 5.98
C GLN A 67 -23.23 -4.73 6.82
N ARG A 68 -22.73 -5.39 7.87
CA ARG A 68 -23.56 -6.14 8.83
C ARG A 68 -24.57 -5.22 9.52
N MET A 69 -24.13 -4.04 9.98
CA MET A 69 -25.01 -3.03 10.57
C MET A 69 -26.11 -2.58 9.57
N MET A 70 -25.75 -2.37 8.31
CA MET A 70 -26.72 -1.99 7.27
C MET A 70 -27.73 -3.11 7.01
N SER A 71 -27.30 -4.36 6.96
CA SER A 71 -28.20 -5.51 6.81
C SER A 71 -29.18 -5.64 8.00
N ASP A 72 -28.67 -5.51 9.24
CA ASP A 72 -29.51 -5.56 10.43
C ASP A 72 -30.48 -4.36 10.49
N MET A 73 -30.10 -3.21 9.94
CA MET A 73 -30.98 -2.07 9.79
C MET A 73 -32.10 -2.33 8.75
N GLU A 74 -31.76 -2.88 7.59
CA GLU A 74 -32.70 -3.22 6.52
C GLU A 74 -33.70 -4.31 6.97
N ASP A 75 -33.24 -5.23 7.83
CA ASP A 75 -34.08 -6.22 8.51
C ASP A 75 -35.00 -5.62 9.62
N GLY A 76 -34.88 -4.30 9.87
CA GLY A 76 -35.70 -3.61 10.90
C GLY A 76 -35.26 -3.87 12.33
N LYS A 77 -34.12 -4.51 12.58
CA LYS A 77 -33.63 -4.85 13.92
C LYS A 77 -33.04 -3.64 14.66
N ILE A 78 -32.50 -2.64 13.95
CA ILE A 78 -31.86 -1.47 14.54
C ILE A 78 -32.84 -0.31 14.63
N GLY A 79 -32.83 0.36 15.78
CA GLY A 79 -33.63 1.57 16.03
C GLY A 79 -32.78 2.83 16.18
N ILE A 80 -31.54 2.67 16.67
CA ILE A 80 -30.62 3.78 16.93
C ILE A 80 -29.22 3.39 16.46
N ILE A 81 -28.52 4.30 15.80
CA ILE A 81 -27.08 4.18 15.47
C ILE A 81 -26.34 5.31 16.15
N ILE A 82 -25.30 5.02 16.92
CA ILE A 82 -24.49 5.99 17.63
C ILE A 82 -23.04 5.88 17.17
N THR A 83 -22.43 7.01 16.83
CA THR A 83 -20.98 7.13 16.54
C THR A 83 -20.34 8.20 17.42
N LYS A 84 -19.03 8.12 17.61
CA LYS A 84 -18.30 9.16 18.35
C LYS A 84 -18.38 10.51 17.63
N ASP A 85 -18.15 10.49 16.32
CA ASP A 85 -18.19 11.65 15.42
C ASP A 85 -18.61 11.21 14.01
N LEU A 86 -19.03 12.16 13.16
CA LEU A 86 -19.44 11.92 11.76
C LEU A 86 -18.37 11.22 10.94
N SER A 87 -17.09 11.49 11.24
CA SER A 87 -15.97 10.89 10.50
C SER A 87 -15.86 9.38 10.69
N ARG A 88 -16.44 8.83 11.78
CA ARG A 88 -16.51 7.38 12.03
C ARG A 88 -17.50 6.72 11.08
N LEU A 89 -18.64 7.35 10.82
CA LEU A 89 -19.59 6.87 9.83
C LEU A 89 -18.96 6.90 8.42
N GLY A 90 -18.46 8.04 7.99
CA GLY A 90 -17.78 8.19 6.71
C GLY A 90 -17.11 9.55 6.53
N ARG A 91 -16.08 9.59 5.65
CA ARG A 91 -15.37 10.83 5.27
C ARG A 91 -15.84 11.36 3.89
N ASN A 92 -16.74 10.65 3.23
CA ASN A 92 -17.30 11.07 1.95
C ASN A 92 -18.66 11.74 2.19
N GLN A 93 -18.72 13.05 2.00
CA GLN A 93 -19.89 13.88 2.25
C GLN A 93 -21.17 13.35 1.57
N LEU A 94 -21.10 13.03 0.27
CA LEU A 94 -22.26 12.57 -0.48
C LEU A 94 -22.85 11.28 0.09
N HIS A 95 -22.00 10.30 0.38
CA HIS A 95 -22.46 9.03 0.93
C HIS A 95 -22.89 9.14 2.38
N THR A 96 -22.18 9.92 3.22
CA THR A 96 -22.56 10.12 4.62
C THR A 96 -23.88 10.86 4.71
N GLY A 97 -24.08 11.91 3.90
CA GLY A 97 -25.34 12.65 3.79
C GLY A 97 -26.49 11.72 3.35
N LEU A 98 -26.27 10.92 2.29
CA LEU A 98 -27.27 9.97 1.79
C LEU A 98 -27.75 8.99 2.91
N TYR A 99 -26.80 8.47 3.70
CA TYR A 99 -27.19 7.59 4.82
C TYR A 99 -28.00 8.33 5.87
N ILE A 100 -27.59 9.53 6.29
CA ILE A 100 -28.19 10.26 7.39
C ILE A 100 -29.51 10.92 6.96
N GLU A 101 -29.57 11.49 5.75
CA GLU A 101 -30.72 12.25 5.29
C GLU A 101 -31.80 11.40 4.60
N GLU A 102 -31.41 10.26 3.99
CA GLU A 102 -32.34 9.41 3.26
C GLU A 102 -32.49 8.01 3.87
N ARG A 103 -31.36 7.26 3.99
CA ARG A 103 -31.43 5.83 4.33
C ARG A 103 -31.88 5.61 5.77
N PHE A 104 -31.27 6.26 6.76
CA PHE A 104 -31.66 6.07 8.17
C PHE A 104 -33.11 6.49 8.44
N PRO A 105 -33.59 7.66 7.96
CA PRO A 105 -34.99 8.02 8.08
C PRO A 105 -35.96 7.03 7.39
N GLN A 106 -35.59 6.51 6.20
CA GLN A 106 -36.39 5.54 5.44
C GLN A 106 -36.70 4.29 6.27
N PHE A 107 -35.74 3.83 7.09
CA PHE A 107 -35.89 2.67 7.97
C PHE A 107 -36.32 3.05 9.41
N GLY A 108 -36.60 4.33 9.67
CA GLY A 108 -37.00 4.83 10.99
C GLY A 108 -35.89 4.71 12.05
N VAL A 109 -34.62 4.84 11.61
CA VAL A 109 -33.44 4.76 12.47
C VAL A 109 -32.98 6.16 12.86
N ARG A 110 -32.85 6.39 14.19
CA ARG A 110 -32.24 7.60 14.74
C ARG A 110 -30.71 7.50 14.65
N TYR A 111 -30.06 8.54 14.17
CA TYR A 111 -28.61 8.62 14.14
C TYR A 111 -28.08 9.70 15.10
N ILE A 112 -27.05 9.36 15.88
CA ILE A 112 -26.40 10.26 16.84
C ILE A 112 -24.90 10.26 16.62
N ALA A 113 -24.28 11.45 16.47
CA ALA A 113 -22.83 11.66 16.51
C ALA A 113 -22.48 12.55 17.71
N ILE A 114 -21.88 11.95 18.75
CA ILE A 114 -21.73 12.58 20.07
C ILE A 114 -20.93 13.86 20.01
N ASN A 115 -19.70 13.81 19.49
CA ASN A 115 -18.77 14.95 19.46
C ASN A 115 -19.21 16.07 18.50
N ASP A 116 -19.98 15.71 17.47
CA ASP A 116 -20.50 16.67 16.50
C ASP A 116 -21.83 17.28 16.92
N ASN A 117 -22.40 16.81 18.03
CA ASN A 117 -23.71 17.20 18.53
C ASN A 117 -24.81 17.07 17.47
N VAL A 118 -24.76 15.95 16.72
CA VAL A 118 -25.73 15.62 15.67
C VAL A 118 -26.69 14.59 16.23
N ASP A 119 -27.99 14.84 16.09
CA ASP A 119 -29.06 13.94 16.48
C ASP A 119 -30.22 14.12 15.50
N THR A 120 -30.54 13.09 14.72
CA THR A 120 -31.58 13.17 13.67
C THR A 120 -33.01 13.34 14.23
N GLU A 121 -33.24 13.13 15.50
CA GLU A 121 -34.49 13.45 16.18
C GLU A 121 -34.60 14.96 16.52
N ASN A 122 -33.46 15.69 16.53
CA ASN A 122 -33.41 17.11 16.85
C ASN A 122 -33.28 17.95 15.58
N ALA A 123 -34.35 18.63 15.16
CA ALA A 123 -34.41 19.42 13.93
C ALA A 123 -33.32 20.51 13.87
N GLU A 124 -33.02 21.19 14.99
CA GLU A 124 -32.00 22.26 15.01
C GLU A 124 -30.57 21.75 14.72
N SER A 125 -30.26 20.48 15.05
CA SER A 125 -28.94 19.90 14.75
C SER A 125 -28.79 19.48 13.30
N ASN A 126 -29.86 19.25 12.57
CA ASN A 126 -29.86 18.80 11.18
C ASN A 126 -29.49 19.89 10.21
N ASP A 127 -29.85 21.16 10.46
CA ASP A 127 -29.57 22.29 9.55
C ASP A 127 -28.05 22.56 9.40
N LEU A 128 -27.26 22.21 10.40
CA LEU A 128 -25.78 22.38 10.37
C LEU A 128 -25.01 21.19 9.81
N MET A 129 -25.72 20.04 9.59
CA MET A 129 -25.05 18.81 9.18
C MET A 129 -24.37 18.89 7.80
N PRO A 130 -24.96 19.47 6.74
CA PRO A 130 -24.29 19.64 5.46
C PRO A 130 -23.00 20.43 5.56
N PHE A 131 -22.97 21.47 6.41
CA PHE A 131 -21.76 22.28 6.64
C PHE A 131 -20.66 21.49 7.35
N LYS A 132 -20.99 20.71 8.39
CA LYS A 132 -20.00 19.85 9.08
C LYS A 132 -19.40 18.82 8.14
N ASN A 133 -20.22 18.20 7.30
CA ASN A 133 -19.75 17.25 6.28
C ASN A 133 -18.82 17.93 5.26
N LEU A 134 -19.17 19.13 4.80
CA LEU A 134 -18.35 19.94 3.90
C LEU A 134 -16.97 20.28 4.54
N PHE A 135 -16.95 20.71 5.80
CA PHE A 135 -15.72 20.99 6.53
C PHE A 135 -14.83 19.75 6.67
N ASN A 136 -15.41 18.59 7.00
CA ASN A 136 -14.68 17.34 7.12
C ASN A 136 -14.03 16.93 5.78
N GLU A 137 -14.76 17.03 4.67
CA GLU A 137 -14.19 16.74 3.34
C GLU A 137 -13.10 17.76 2.96
N TRP A 138 -13.33 19.02 3.21
CA TRP A 138 -12.37 20.09 2.96
C TRP A 138 -11.07 19.86 3.76
N PHE A 139 -11.18 19.52 5.04
CA PHE A 139 -10.03 19.25 5.91
C PHE A 139 -9.16 18.08 5.40
N VAL A 140 -9.79 16.96 5.01
CA VAL A 140 -9.05 15.82 4.44
C VAL A 140 -8.38 16.20 3.13
N ARG A 141 -9.04 16.97 2.28
CA ARG A 141 -8.48 17.45 1.01
C ARG A 141 -7.32 18.43 1.24
N ASP A 142 -7.46 19.35 2.16
CA ASP A 142 -6.42 20.32 2.52
C ASP A 142 -5.19 19.63 3.12
N THR A 143 -5.39 18.71 4.06
CA THR A 143 -4.32 17.88 4.63
C THR A 143 -3.57 17.09 3.56
N SER A 144 -4.29 16.46 2.63
CA SER A 144 -3.67 15.75 1.51
C SER A 144 -2.85 16.69 0.61
N ARG A 145 -3.33 17.90 0.34
CA ARG A 145 -2.58 18.93 -0.42
C ARG A 145 -1.30 19.34 0.29
N LYS A 146 -1.36 19.60 1.59
CA LYS A 146 -0.21 19.98 2.42
C LYS A 146 0.84 18.86 2.44
N ILE A 147 0.44 17.62 2.66
CA ILE A 147 1.36 16.46 2.62
C ILE A 147 2.05 16.36 1.26
N ARG A 148 1.29 16.45 0.16
CA ARG A 148 1.87 16.40 -1.21
C ARG A 148 2.81 17.57 -1.49
N ALA A 149 2.49 18.77 -1.01
CA ALA A 149 3.37 19.93 -1.15
C ALA A 149 4.70 19.73 -0.42
N VAL A 150 4.67 19.24 0.83
CA VAL A 150 5.88 18.90 1.59
C VAL A 150 6.69 17.80 0.91
N GLN A 151 6.04 16.74 0.44
CA GLN A 151 6.72 15.66 -0.29
C GLN A 151 7.36 16.18 -1.57
N ARG A 152 6.68 17.04 -2.34
CA ARG A 152 7.24 17.66 -3.55
C ARG A 152 8.45 18.54 -3.22
N ALA A 153 8.36 19.38 -2.19
CA ALA A 153 9.47 20.22 -1.76
C ALA A 153 10.68 19.40 -1.31
N LYS A 154 10.48 18.29 -0.58
CA LYS A 154 11.55 17.35 -0.23
C LYS A 154 12.14 16.68 -1.46
N ALA A 155 11.27 16.21 -2.38
CA ALA A 155 11.71 15.61 -3.63
C ALA A 155 12.61 16.54 -4.45
N GLN A 156 12.23 17.82 -4.55
CA GLN A 156 13.01 18.85 -5.29
C GLN A 156 14.36 19.15 -4.65
N ARG A 157 14.50 18.98 -3.33
CA ARG A 157 15.81 19.11 -2.64
C ARG A 157 16.68 17.86 -2.72
N GLY A 158 16.25 16.83 -3.45
CA GLY A 158 16.97 15.56 -3.55
C GLY A 158 16.87 14.68 -2.31
N GLU A 159 16.04 15.07 -1.32
CA GLU A 159 15.79 14.23 -0.15
C GLU A 159 15.02 12.98 -0.57
N ARG A 160 15.46 11.81 -0.09
CA ARG A 160 14.78 10.56 -0.38
C ARG A 160 13.41 10.50 0.29
N LEU A 161 12.36 10.27 -0.49
CA LEU A 161 10.98 10.15 0.02
C LEU A 161 10.63 8.78 0.59
N GLY A 162 11.40 7.74 0.28
CA GLY A 162 11.12 6.37 0.68
C GLY A 162 11.25 6.17 2.19
N THR A 163 10.23 5.56 2.80
CA THR A 163 10.22 5.24 4.24
C THR A 163 11.15 4.10 4.61
N ARG A 164 11.42 3.16 3.70
CA ARG A 164 12.30 2.01 3.89
C ARG A 164 13.56 2.12 3.04
N ALA A 165 14.71 1.70 3.57
CA ALA A 165 15.91 1.56 2.77
C ALA A 165 15.77 0.39 1.79
N PRO A 166 16.27 0.48 0.55
CA PRO A 166 16.38 -0.67 -0.34
C PRO A 166 17.33 -1.73 0.25
N TYR A 167 17.11 -2.99 -0.11
CA TYR A 167 18.00 -4.08 0.27
C TYR A 167 19.43 -3.79 -0.19
N GLY A 168 20.44 -3.97 0.68
CA GLY A 168 21.82 -3.53 0.44
C GLY A 168 22.17 -2.20 1.09
N TYR A 169 21.15 -1.46 1.58
CA TYR A 169 21.33 -0.22 2.31
C TYR A 169 20.57 -0.23 3.64
N LYS A 170 21.02 0.58 4.57
CA LYS A 170 20.33 0.94 5.79
C LYS A 170 20.19 2.46 5.89
N LYS A 171 19.28 2.94 6.72
CA LYS A 171 19.17 4.36 7.01
C LYS A 171 20.35 4.81 7.87
N ASP A 172 20.85 5.99 7.60
CA ASP A 172 21.82 6.64 8.49
C ASP A 172 21.09 7.10 9.76
N GLU A 173 21.61 6.71 10.92
CA GLU A 173 21.07 7.10 12.23
C GLU A 173 21.31 8.58 12.52
N ASN A 174 22.40 9.14 11.99
CA ASN A 174 22.84 10.49 12.24
C ASN A 174 22.30 11.51 11.22
N ALA A 175 21.90 11.04 10.03
CA ALA A 175 21.44 11.92 8.96
C ALA A 175 20.12 11.43 8.34
N LYS A 176 19.02 12.10 8.71
CA LYS A 176 17.66 11.81 8.23
C LYS A 176 17.61 11.81 6.70
N GLY A 177 17.17 10.68 6.11
CA GLY A 177 16.98 10.56 4.67
C GLY A 177 18.20 10.09 3.89
N LYS A 178 19.37 9.93 4.51
CA LYS A 178 20.57 9.36 3.89
C LYS A 178 20.61 7.85 3.98
N LEU A 179 21.26 7.24 3.01
CA LEU A 179 21.50 5.79 2.93
C LEU A 179 22.97 5.49 3.21
N VAL A 180 23.20 4.46 4.04
CA VAL A 180 24.52 3.89 4.32
C VAL A 180 24.51 2.44 3.83
N VAL A 181 25.66 1.96 3.35
CA VAL A 181 25.79 0.58 2.86
C VAL A 181 25.64 -0.41 4.01
N ASP A 182 24.83 -1.43 3.80
CA ASP A 182 24.80 -2.64 4.64
C ASP A 182 25.61 -3.72 3.93
N GLU A 183 26.88 -3.92 4.31
CA GLU A 183 27.82 -4.74 3.56
C GLU A 183 27.37 -6.19 3.37
N GLU A 184 26.65 -6.77 4.34
CA GLU A 184 26.13 -8.13 4.22
C GLU A 184 25.08 -8.23 3.10
N ALA A 185 24.11 -7.35 3.11
CA ALA A 185 23.07 -7.30 2.09
C ALA A 185 23.62 -6.76 0.74
N ALA A 186 24.57 -5.83 0.78
CA ALA A 186 25.23 -5.26 -0.41
C ALA A 186 26.03 -6.31 -1.19
N ALA A 187 26.68 -7.24 -0.50
CA ALA A 187 27.38 -8.36 -1.16
C ALA A 187 26.42 -9.21 -1.99
N VAL A 188 25.22 -9.48 -1.49
CA VAL A 188 24.19 -10.21 -2.23
C VAL A 188 23.70 -9.41 -3.44
N VAL A 189 23.49 -8.09 -3.30
CA VAL A 189 23.09 -7.21 -4.41
C VAL A 189 24.17 -7.21 -5.51
N ARG A 190 25.43 -6.99 -5.18
CA ARG A 190 26.56 -7.03 -6.15
C ARG A 190 26.59 -8.38 -6.88
N ARG A 191 26.38 -9.48 -6.17
CA ARG A 191 26.31 -10.83 -6.74
C ARG A 191 25.11 -11.00 -7.70
N ILE A 192 23.94 -10.49 -7.38
CA ILE A 192 22.76 -10.51 -8.26
C ILE A 192 23.09 -9.81 -9.59
N PHE A 193 23.71 -8.63 -9.54
CA PHE A 193 24.13 -7.91 -10.73
C PHE A 193 25.20 -8.66 -11.53
N ALA A 194 26.20 -9.26 -10.88
CA ALA A 194 27.23 -10.06 -11.55
C ALA A 194 26.64 -11.30 -12.26
N LEU A 195 25.72 -12.01 -11.62
CA LEU A 195 25.01 -13.15 -12.22
C LEU A 195 24.17 -12.74 -13.42
N CYS A 196 23.50 -11.59 -13.34
CA CYS A 196 22.72 -11.06 -14.47
C CYS A 196 23.64 -10.61 -15.63
N ALA A 197 24.76 -9.95 -15.35
CA ALA A 197 25.75 -9.59 -16.36
C ALA A 197 26.34 -10.83 -17.05
N ALA A 198 26.47 -11.95 -16.33
CA ALA A 198 26.85 -13.25 -16.90
C ALA A 198 25.71 -13.96 -17.67
N GLY A 199 24.57 -13.28 -17.94
CA GLY A 199 23.46 -13.78 -18.74
C GLY A 199 22.39 -14.58 -17.98
N ARG A 200 22.50 -14.73 -16.66
CA ARG A 200 21.47 -15.42 -15.85
C ARG A 200 20.22 -14.57 -15.69
N GLY A 201 19.08 -15.25 -15.69
CA GLY A 201 17.81 -14.62 -15.51
C GLY A 201 17.31 -14.41 -14.09
N PRO A 202 16.34 -13.47 -13.82
CA PRO A 202 15.76 -13.31 -12.52
C PRO A 202 15.30 -14.61 -11.88
N SER A 203 14.61 -15.47 -12.64
CA SER A 203 14.14 -16.76 -12.14
C SER A 203 15.29 -17.73 -11.81
N GLN A 204 16.35 -17.73 -12.66
CA GLN A 204 17.54 -18.56 -12.41
C GLN A 204 18.33 -18.06 -11.21
N ILE A 205 18.49 -16.73 -11.09
CA ILE A 205 19.15 -16.10 -9.92
C ILE A 205 18.36 -16.39 -8.66
N ALA A 206 17.03 -16.24 -8.69
CA ALA A 206 16.16 -16.53 -7.53
C ALA A 206 16.29 -18.02 -7.12
N LYS A 207 16.26 -18.96 -8.08
CA LYS A 207 16.46 -20.40 -7.81
C LYS A 207 17.82 -20.69 -7.19
N GLN A 208 18.87 -20.04 -7.66
CA GLN A 208 20.22 -20.19 -7.13
C GLN A 208 20.33 -19.68 -5.70
N LEU A 209 19.82 -18.46 -5.42
CA LEU A 209 19.86 -17.89 -4.06
C LEU A 209 19.03 -18.71 -3.06
N ARG A 210 17.93 -19.33 -3.51
CA ARG A 210 17.16 -20.29 -2.69
C ARG A 210 17.99 -21.54 -2.36
N ALA A 211 18.64 -22.14 -3.35
CA ALA A 211 19.47 -23.33 -3.16
C ALA A 211 20.65 -23.11 -2.22
N GLU A 212 21.17 -21.89 -2.18
CA GLU A 212 22.26 -21.47 -1.30
C GLU A 212 21.80 -20.97 0.07
N ASN A 213 20.50 -21.05 0.37
CA ASN A 213 19.90 -20.58 1.63
C ASN A 213 20.22 -19.12 1.97
N VAL A 214 20.25 -18.23 0.97
CA VAL A 214 20.39 -16.80 1.16
C VAL A 214 19.05 -16.22 1.62
N LEU A 215 19.04 -15.48 2.74
CA LEU A 215 17.82 -14.86 3.25
C LEU A 215 17.21 -13.88 2.24
N CYS A 216 15.89 -13.98 1.99
CA CYS A 216 15.21 -13.02 1.14
C CYS A 216 15.13 -11.64 1.81
N PRO A 217 15.03 -10.53 1.05
CA PRO A 217 15.09 -9.17 1.59
C PRO A 217 14.10 -8.89 2.72
N ALA A 218 12.88 -9.42 2.63
CA ALA A 218 11.85 -9.22 3.63
C ALA A 218 12.22 -9.84 4.98
N VAL A 219 12.68 -11.10 4.97
CA VAL A 219 13.11 -11.81 6.20
C VAL A 219 14.41 -11.24 6.75
N TYR A 220 15.36 -10.88 5.89
CA TYR A 220 16.59 -10.22 6.30
C TYR A 220 16.30 -8.92 7.06
N THR A 221 15.46 -8.06 6.48
CA THR A 221 15.07 -6.79 7.10
C THR A 221 14.36 -7.00 8.43
N TYR A 222 13.45 -7.97 8.51
CA TYR A 222 12.76 -8.31 9.75
C TYR A 222 13.74 -8.76 10.85
N ARG A 223 14.66 -9.69 10.53
CA ARG A 223 15.63 -10.19 11.50
C ARG A 223 16.60 -9.13 12.02
N LYS A 224 17.05 -8.21 11.13
CA LYS A 224 18.01 -7.16 11.48
C LYS A 224 17.41 -5.91 12.08
N LEU A 225 16.26 -5.46 11.57
CA LEU A 225 15.68 -4.16 11.93
C LEU A 225 14.38 -4.28 12.72
N GLY A 226 13.90 -5.50 13.02
CA GLY A 226 12.64 -5.73 13.74
C GLY A 226 11.40 -5.21 12.99
N SER A 227 11.55 -4.66 11.77
CA SER A 227 10.44 -4.10 10.98
C SER A 227 10.06 -5.05 9.85
N GLY A 228 8.89 -5.66 9.94
CA GLY A 228 8.36 -6.61 8.96
C GLY A 228 7.29 -6.02 8.04
N HIS A 229 6.98 -6.76 6.98
CA HIS A 229 5.73 -6.62 6.22
C HIS A 229 4.62 -7.40 6.92
N THR A 230 3.39 -6.92 6.84
CA THR A 230 2.18 -7.59 7.38
C THR A 230 1.96 -9.02 6.85
N CYS A 231 2.55 -9.36 5.69
CA CYS A 231 2.45 -10.68 5.05
C CYS A 231 3.81 -11.39 5.01
N LEU A 232 4.62 -11.29 6.09
CA LEU A 232 5.91 -11.92 6.16
C LEU A 232 5.76 -13.42 6.49
N ASP A 233 6.15 -14.28 5.55
CA ASP A 233 6.21 -15.73 5.78
C ASP A 233 7.59 -16.13 6.30
N LEU A 234 7.68 -16.36 7.59
CA LEU A 234 8.91 -16.82 8.25
C LEU A 234 9.18 -18.33 8.04
N SER A 235 8.19 -19.09 7.55
CA SER A 235 8.37 -20.52 7.26
C SER A 235 9.24 -20.76 6.03
N GLN A 236 9.33 -19.76 5.12
CA GLN A 236 10.11 -19.82 3.90
C GLN A 236 11.15 -18.68 3.80
N PRO A 237 12.16 -18.64 4.68
CA PRO A 237 13.05 -17.50 4.79
C PRO A 237 13.95 -17.26 3.57
N TYR A 238 14.10 -18.25 2.71
CA TYR A 238 14.93 -18.20 1.50
C TYR A 238 14.11 -18.06 0.21
N ASN A 239 12.82 -17.74 0.31
CA ASN A 239 11.94 -17.68 -0.85
C ASN A 239 12.12 -16.39 -1.65
N TRP A 240 13.17 -16.36 -2.47
CA TRP A 240 13.37 -15.30 -3.44
C TRP A 240 12.38 -15.42 -4.60
N SER A 241 11.66 -14.36 -4.92
CA SER A 241 10.85 -14.28 -6.13
C SER A 241 11.65 -13.66 -7.28
N ASP A 242 11.30 -14.03 -8.51
CA ASP A 242 11.84 -13.45 -9.72
C ASP A 242 11.50 -11.95 -9.85
N SER A 243 10.33 -11.53 -9.40
CA SER A 243 9.92 -10.13 -9.32
C SER A 243 10.80 -9.33 -8.36
N THR A 244 11.19 -9.89 -7.22
CA THR A 244 12.13 -9.22 -6.29
C THR A 244 13.49 -9.00 -6.96
N ILE A 245 14.02 -10.00 -7.66
CA ILE A 245 15.27 -9.86 -8.42
C ILE A 245 15.13 -8.83 -9.54
N ALA A 246 14.03 -8.86 -10.29
CA ALA A 246 13.78 -7.88 -11.36
C ALA A 246 13.75 -6.45 -10.82
N ASN A 247 13.05 -6.22 -9.70
CA ASN A 247 12.98 -4.92 -9.04
C ASN A 247 14.36 -4.44 -8.54
N ILE A 248 15.19 -5.34 -8.05
CA ILE A 248 16.57 -5.01 -7.66
C ILE A 248 17.36 -4.56 -8.91
N LEU A 249 17.31 -5.31 -9.99
CA LEU A 249 18.05 -5.02 -11.23
C LEU A 249 17.56 -3.74 -11.96
N GLU A 250 16.36 -3.24 -11.66
CA GLU A 250 15.79 -2.00 -12.23
C GLU A 250 15.98 -0.77 -11.34
N ASN A 251 16.46 -0.96 -10.13
CA ASN A 251 16.50 0.12 -9.17
C ASN A 251 17.78 0.94 -9.25
N GLU A 252 17.70 2.12 -9.87
CA GLU A 252 18.82 3.06 -10.03
C GLU A 252 19.43 3.55 -8.70
N THR A 253 18.80 3.29 -7.58
CA THR A 253 19.38 3.58 -6.26
C THR A 253 20.74 2.89 -6.08
N TYR A 254 20.96 1.74 -6.72
CA TYR A 254 22.25 1.02 -6.64
C TYR A 254 23.40 1.71 -7.39
N LEU A 255 23.11 2.68 -8.25
CA LEU A 255 24.09 3.59 -8.85
C LEU A 255 24.49 4.77 -7.95
N GLY A 256 23.92 4.85 -6.74
CA GLY A 256 24.09 6.01 -5.86
C GLY A 256 23.11 7.16 -6.14
N ASN A 257 22.09 6.93 -6.99
CA ASN A 257 21.14 7.95 -7.42
C ASN A 257 19.85 7.90 -6.59
N THR A 258 19.33 9.07 -6.21
CA THR A 258 17.97 9.19 -5.66
C THR A 258 17.01 9.55 -6.78
N VAL A 259 16.01 8.69 -7.01
CA VAL A 259 14.95 8.93 -7.99
C VAL A 259 13.64 9.12 -7.26
N ASN A 260 13.15 10.35 -7.26
CA ASN A 260 11.91 10.75 -6.63
C ASN A 260 10.76 10.87 -7.64
N MET A 261 9.52 10.93 -7.16
CA MET A 261 8.31 11.13 -7.95
C MET A 261 8.04 10.04 -9.00
N LYS A 262 8.50 8.79 -8.77
CA LYS A 262 8.23 7.65 -9.66
C LYS A 262 6.73 7.32 -9.76
N PHE A 263 6.00 7.54 -8.68
CA PHE A 263 4.58 7.20 -8.58
C PHE A 263 3.80 8.35 -7.93
N THR A 264 2.57 8.51 -8.34
CA THR A 264 1.58 9.40 -7.70
C THR A 264 0.24 8.69 -7.58
N THR A 265 -0.65 9.26 -6.77
CA THR A 265 -2.06 8.86 -6.73
C THR A 265 -2.91 9.95 -7.33
N LYS A 266 -3.96 9.60 -8.07
CA LYS A 266 -4.84 10.56 -8.76
C LYS A 266 -5.47 11.55 -7.77
N SER A 267 -5.96 11.05 -6.65
CA SER A 267 -6.56 11.89 -5.60
C SER A 267 -6.46 11.20 -4.23
N TYR A 268 -6.86 11.89 -3.16
CA TYR A 268 -6.97 11.28 -1.84
C TYR A 268 -8.11 10.23 -1.76
N LYS A 269 -9.11 10.31 -2.65
CA LYS A 269 -10.20 9.33 -2.79
C LYS A 269 -9.82 8.14 -3.64
N ASP A 270 -8.97 8.36 -4.67
CA ASP A 270 -8.49 7.31 -5.58
C ASP A 270 -7.02 7.01 -5.29
N LYS A 271 -6.79 5.88 -4.61
CA LYS A 271 -5.46 5.44 -4.17
C LYS A 271 -4.69 4.65 -5.23
N ARG A 272 -5.24 4.49 -6.45
CA ARG A 272 -4.53 3.80 -7.52
C ARG A 272 -3.24 4.54 -7.84
N TYR A 273 -2.13 3.79 -7.84
CA TYR A 273 -0.83 4.32 -8.22
C TYR A 273 -0.76 4.53 -9.73
N MET A 274 -0.33 5.71 -10.14
CA MET A 274 0.03 6.03 -11.50
C MET A 274 1.54 6.20 -11.56
N GLN A 275 2.18 5.49 -12.49
CA GLN A 275 3.61 5.62 -12.73
C GLN A 275 3.85 6.84 -13.62
N HIS A 276 4.77 7.70 -13.21
CA HIS A 276 5.25 8.81 -14.05
C HIS A 276 6.23 8.29 -15.10
N PRO A 277 6.20 8.86 -16.32
CA PRO A 277 7.26 8.68 -17.31
C PRO A 277 8.63 9.05 -16.71
N ARG A 278 9.70 8.45 -17.24
CA ARG A 278 11.04 8.67 -16.71
C ARG A 278 11.46 10.14 -16.75
N GLU A 279 11.02 10.88 -17.76
CA GLU A 279 11.28 12.30 -17.97
C GLU A 279 10.70 13.20 -16.89
N GLU A 280 9.61 12.77 -16.23
CA GLU A 280 8.96 13.48 -15.14
C GLU A 280 9.53 13.15 -13.76
N CYS A 281 10.39 12.12 -13.68
CA CYS A 281 11.03 11.74 -12.44
C CYS A 281 12.17 12.69 -12.09
N LEU A 282 12.28 13.06 -10.81
CA LEU A 282 13.40 13.85 -10.31
C LEU A 282 14.56 12.93 -9.95
N VAL A 283 15.68 13.07 -10.67
CA VAL A 283 16.89 12.27 -10.50
C VAL A 283 17.99 13.11 -9.93
N PHE A 284 18.59 12.65 -8.84
CA PHE A 284 19.74 13.26 -8.19
C PHE A 284 20.86 12.23 -8.13
N GLU A 285 21.97 12.54 -8.76
CA GLU A 285 23.12 11.64 -8.83
C GLU A 285 24.03 11.78 -7.60
N GLY A 286 24.70 10.67 -7.24
CA GLY A 286 25.72 10.69 -6.19
C GLY A 286 25.23 11.04 -4.79
N THR A 287 23.97 10.82 -4.47
CA THR A 287 23.39 11.16 -3.16
C THR A 287 23.80 10.21 -2.03
N HIS A 288 24.31 9.03 -2.38
CA HIS A 288 24.77 7.99 -1.44
C HIS A 288 25.80 7.08 -2.14
N PRO A 289 26.56 6.26 -1.38
CA PRO A 289 27.54 5.36 -1.98
C PRO A 289 26.90 4.37 -2.95
N ALA A 290 27.45 4.29 -4.16
CA ALA A 290 27.02 3.34 -5.19
C ALA A 290 27.45 1.90 -4.80
N LEU A 291 26.59 0.91 -5.04
CA LEU A 291 26.95 -0.51 -4.91
C LEU A 291 27.43 -1.09 -6.23
N ILE A 292 27.01 -0.51 -7.35
CA ILE A 292 27.25 -1.00 -8.72
C ILE A 292 27.81 0.13 -9.55
N THR A 293 28.81 -0.20 -10.40
CA THR A 293 29.35 0.77 -11.38
C THR A 293 28.39 0.97 -12.55
N ARG A 294 28.51 2.11 -13.24
CA ARG A 294 27.69 2.42 -14.41
C ARG A 294 27.85 1.39 -15.52
N GLU A 295 29.06 0.89 -15.73
CA GLU A 295 29.36 -0.11 -16.76
C GLU A 295 28.60 -1.41 -16.51
N VAL A 296 28.65 -1.93 -15.26
CA VAL A 296 27.90 -3.14 -14.88
C VAL A 296 26.40 -2.95 -15.03
N TRP A 297 25.89 -1.78 -14.64
CA TRP A 297 24.49 -1.43 -14.83
C TRP A 297 24.08 -1.47 -16.30
N ASP A 298 24.84 -0.80 -17.19
CA ASP A 298 24.52 -0.72 -18.61
C ASP A 298 24.59 -2.10 -19.30
N ILE A 299 25.53 -2.96 -18.89
CA ILE A 299 25.59 -4.36 -19.34
C ILE A 299 24.30 -5.09 -18.93
N VAL A 300 23.91 -4.97 -17.67
CA VAL A 300 22.71 -5.64 -17.13
C VAL A 300 21.44 -5.17 -17.84
N GLN A 301 21.28 -3.86 -18.08
CA GLN A 301 20.10 -3.35 -18.80
C GLN A 301 20.06 -3.85 -20.24
N ARG A 302 21.19 -3.90 -20.95
CA ARG A 302 21.28 -4.50 -22.31
C ARG A 302 20.92 -5.98 -22.32
N VAL A 303 21.47 -6.76 -21.40
CA VAL A 303 21.16 -8.20 -21.27
C VAL A 303 19.65 -8.41 -21.02
N ARG A 304 19.02 -7.54 -20.21
CA ARG A 304 17.59 -7.64 -19.88
C ARG A 304 16.69 -7.21 -21.05
N GLN A 305 17.04 -6.18 -21.79
CA GLN A 305 16.28 -5.74 -22.96
C GLN A 305 16.31 -6.78 -24.08
N ASN A 306 17.46 -7.46 -24.25
CA ASN A 306 17.66 -8.46 -25.32
C ASN A 306 17.23 -9.88 -24.93
N ARG A 307 16.46 -10.03 -23.85
CA ARG A 307 16.17 -11.32 -23.24
C ARG A 307 15.09 -12.09 -23.95
N LYS A 308 15.42 -13.32 -24.30
CA LYS A 308 14.50 -14.33 -24.78
C LYS A 308 14.03 -15.29 -23.71
N ARG A 309 12.85 -15.92 -23.96
CA ARG A 309 12.40 -17.09 -23.21
C ARG A 309 13.44 -18.21 -23.34
N PRO A 310 13.86 -18.86 -22.24
CA PRO A 310 14.73 -20.02 -22.32
C PRO A 310 14.02 -21.08 -23.15
N THR A 311 14.75 -21.69 -24.09
CA THR A 311 14.27 -22.88 -24.79
C THR A 311 14.20 -24.04 -23.80
N LYS A 312 13.25 -24.98 -24.00
CA LYS A 312 13.04 -26.17 -23.15
C LYS A 312 14.29 -27.05 -22.94
N MET A 313 15.36 -26.81 -23.69
CA MET A 313 16.56 -27.68 -23.76
C MET A 313 17.73 -27.21 -22.88
N GLU A 314 17.54 -26.25 -21.94
CA GLU A 314 18.52 -25.76 -20.96
C GLU A 314 19.88 -25.28 -21.51
N GLU A 315 20.23 -25.49 -22.76
CA GLU A 315 21.45 -25.02 -23.42
C GLU A 315 21.28 -23.61 -23.97
N LEU A 316 22.00 -22.65 -23.39
CA LEU A 316 22.12 -21.32 -23.94
C LEU A 316 23.03 -21.34 -25.16
N ASN A 317 22.51 -20.95 -26.32
CA ASN A 317 23.36 -20.69 -27.49
C ASN A 317 24.30 -19.49 -27.20
N LYS A 318 25.60 -19.66 -27.46
CA LYS A 318 26.63 -18.64 -27.26
C LYS A 318 26.31 -17.30 -27.96
N TYR A 319 25.52 -17.33 -29.02
CA TYR A 319 25.15 -16.15 -29.83
C TYR A 319 23.73 -15.63 -29.52
N SER A 320 23.06 -16.17 -28.53
CA SER A 320 21.70 -15.75 -28.18
C SER A 320 21.67 -14.28 -27.72
N GLY A 321 20.96 -13.43 -28.47
CA GLY A 321 20.86 -11.99 -28.22
C GLY A 321 22.01 -11.13 -28.81
N LEU A 322 22.99 -11.75 -29.45
CA LEU A 322 24.12 -11.05 -30.06
C LEU A 322 23.98 -10.88 -31.60
N VAL A 323 23.13 -11.67 -32.24
CA VAL A 323 22.94 -11.63 -33.70
C VAL A 323 21.79 -10.70 -34.03
N ILE A 324 22.07 -9.69 -34.83
CA ILE A 324 21.12 -8.67 -35.28
C ILE A 324 21.06 -8.72 -36.80
N CYS A 325 19.86 -8.62 -37.38
CA CYS A 325 19.65 -8.54 -38.80
C CYS A 325 20.27 -7.21 -39.31
N ALA A 326 21.12 -7.30 -40.33
CA ALA A 326 21.79 -6.13 -40.91
C ALA A 326 20.80 -5.18 -41.60
N ASP A 327 19.69 -5.70 -42.12
CA ASP A 327 18.73 -4.91 -42.91
C ASP A 327 17.70 -4.18 -42.05
N CYS A 328 17.16 -4.84 -40.99
CA CYS A 328 16.06 -4.29 -40.19
C CYS A 328 16.41 -4.02 -38.73
N GLY A 329 17.63 -4.33 -38.28
CA GLY A 329 18.06 -4.15 -36.89
C GLY A 329 17.36 -5.08 -35.87
N SER A 330 16.53 -6.03 -36.33
CA SER A 330 15.82 -6.95 -35.45
C SER A 330 16.76 -8.03 -34.92
N ILE A 331 16.57 -8.42 -33.66
CA ILE A 331 17.34 -9.50 -33.04
C ILE A 331 16.96 -10.83 -33.69
N MET A 332 17.96 -11.55 -34.19
CA MET A 332 17.79 -12.85 -34.80
C MET A 332 17.82 -13.95 -33.75
N TYR A 333 17.02 -14.99 -34.02
CA TYR A 333 16.79 -16.04 -33.06
C TYR A 333 17.14 -17.41 -33.64
N GLN A 334 17.89 -18.23 -32.92
CA GLN A 334 18.08 -19.62 -33.29
C GLN A 334 16.83 -20.40 -32.95
N CYS A 335 16.14 -20.88 -33.99
CA CYS A 335 15.08 -21.87 -33.85
C CYS A 335 15.69 -23.28 -33.93
N ARG A 336 15.53 -24.07 -32.88
CA ARG A 336 15.83 -25.49 -32.88
C ARG A 336 14.50 -26.26 -33.04
N ALA A 337 14.32 -26.95 -34.14
CA ALA A 337 13.20 -27.86 -34.32
C ALA A 337 13.72 -29.31 -34.24
N THR A 338 13.10 -30.12 -33.42
CA THR A 338 13.44 -31.53 -33.26
C THR A 338 12.98 -32.38 -34.45
N ASN A 339 12.19 -31.80 -35.38
CA ASN A 339 11.55 -32.49 -36.50
C ASN A 339 12.14 -32.10 -37.88
N PHE A 340 13.31 -31.50 -37.94
CA PHE A 340 13.99 -31.28 -39.21
C PHE A 340 14.51 -32.64 -39.73
N ARG A 341 13.97 -33.12 -40.86
CA ARG A 341 14.58 -34.20 -41.62
C ARG A 341 15.89 -33.69 -42.16
N ARG A 342 16.95 -34.51 -42.04
CA ARG A 342 18.32 -34.14 -42.48
C ARG A 342 18.47 -33.93 -44.00
N ASP A 343 17.42 -34.19 -44.76
CA ASP A 343 17.40 -34.18 -46.22
C ASP A 343 16.71 -32.96 -46.84
N GLN A 344 16.52 -31.89 -46.09
CA GLN A 344 16.05 -30.60 -46.61
C GLN A 344 17.06 -29.50 -46.36
#